data_28ebaec8e796e477471da9faf8b4727e
#
_entry.id   28ebaec8e796e477471da9faf8b4727e
#
_cell.length_a   1.000
_cell.length_b   1.000
_cell.length_c   1.000
_cell.angle_alpha   90.00
_cell.angle_beta   90.00
_cell.angle_gamma   90.00
#
_symmetry.space_group_name_H-M   'P 1'
#
loop_
_entity.id
_entity.type
_entity.pdbx_description
1 polymer ?
#
loop_
_entity_poly.entity_id
_entity_poly.type
_entity_poly.pdbx_seq_one_letter_code
_entity_poly.pdbx_strand_id
1 'polypeptide(L)'
;MDIDTSALFAPIVINGHTVKNRLSVAPMTRISATQDGRATETMIRYYERFARGGFGAVSTEGIYTDQAFSQGYAHQPGMTDEAQANAWKPVVSSIKAHGALAIAQMMHAGAISQGNRFRETTVGPSAVQPRGEQMVFYHGKDRYALPVAMTESQIADAINGFAVAAGRAIELAGFDAIEIHGANGYLLDQFLTDYTNHRTDRWGGATQNRVRLILEIFRTVRAKVGAKVLVGVRISQGKVNDYHHKWADAERDAEIIFGSLAETGADFIHVTEYEAWQPAFTPGGPSLMHFAKRYAPKATIFANGSLHNIEQAVAALDDGADIVTIARGALANPDLPRRLSARSTINAFDPAILGPVANIKETELAI
;
A
#
# COMPACT_ATOMS: atom_id res chain seq x y z
N MET A 1 -15.83 -26.68 14.01
CA MET A 1 -16.95 -25.71 14.06
C MET A 1 -16.95 -24.95 12.75
N ASP A 2 -18.12 -24.82 12.09
CA ASP A 2 -18.23 -23.97 10.90
C ASP A 2 -18.02 -22.51 11.31
N ILE A 3 -17.03 -21.84 10.71
CA ILE A 3 -16.76 -20.43 10.99
C ILE A 3 -17.80 -19.59 10.26
N ASP A 4 -18.44 -18.68 10.97
CA ASP A 4 -19.34 -17.70 10.37
C ASP A 4 -18.55 -16.65 9.59
N THR A 5 -18.65 -16.69 8.29
CA THR A 5 -17.99 -15.75 7.36
C THR A 5 -18.89 -14.62 6.91
N SER A 6 -20.13 -14.54 7.40
CA SER A 6 -21.15 -13.58 6.93
C SER A 6 -20.67 -12.13 7.01
N ALA A 7 -19.92 -11.78 8.06
CA ALA A 7 -19.35 -10.45 8.24
C ALA A 7 -18.41 -10.03 7.10
N LEU A 8 -17.66 -10.96 6.49
CA LEU A 8 -16.78 -10.69 5.36
C LEU A 8 -17.55 -10.28 4.09
N PHE A 9 -18.82 -10.69 3.96
CA PHE A 9 -19.67 -10.40 2.80
C PHE A 9 -20.62 -9.22 3.01
N ALA A 10 -20.67 -8.66 4.22
CA ALA A 10 -21.46 -7.47 4.49
C ALA A 10 -20.88 -6.26 3.73
N PRO A 11 -21.71 -5.47 3.03
CA PRO A 11 -21.25 -4.24 2.40
C PRO A 11 -20.84 -3.20 3.44
N ILE A 12 -19.97 -2.27 3.03
CA ILE A 12 -19.56 -1.13 3.85
C ILE A 12 -19.58 0.15 3.01
N VAL A 13 -19.89 1.28 3.64
CA VAL A 13 -19.87 2.59 3.00
C VAL A 13 -18.69 3.40 3.54
N ILE A 14 -17.82 3.89 2.67
CA ILE A 14 -16.68 4.74 2.98
C ILE A 14 -16.87 6.07 2.25
N ASN A 15 -17.06 7.16 2.97
CA ASN A 15 -17.27 8.51 2.41
C ASN A 15 -18.22 8.52 1.18
N GLY A 16 -19.37 7.83 1.30
CA GLY A 16 -20.39 7.74 0.25
C GLY A 16 -20.14 6.69 -0.84
N HIS A 17 -19.01 6.00 -0.85
CA HIS A 17 -18.71 4.89 -1.77
C HIS A 17 -19.09 3.55 -1.14
N THR A 18 -19.94 2.78 -1.80
CA THR A 18 -20.32 1.45 -1.34
C THR A 18 -19.29 0.41 -1.82
N VAL A 19 -18.68 -0.30 -0.89
CA VAL A 19 -17.86 -1.49 -1.15
C VAL A 19 -18.72 -2.73 -0.88
N LYS A 20 -18.85 -3.60 -1.88
CA LYS A 20 -19.84 -4.70 -1.87
C LYS A 20 -19.58 -5.80 -0.83
N ASN A 21 -18.37 -5.91 -0.31
CA ASN A 21 -17.98 -6.82 0.76
C ASN A 21 -16.70 -6.30 1.45
N ARG A 22 -16.25 -6.96 2.51
CA ARG A 22 -15.08 -6.58 3.31
C ARG A 22 -13.78 -7.28 2.90
N LEU A 23 -13.69 -7.76 1.67
CA LEU A 23 -12.52 -8.42 1.10
C LEU A 23 -11.90 -7.55 0.02
N SER A 24 -10.66 -7.16 0.20
CA SER A 24 -9.88 -6.35 -0.74
C SER A 24 -8.61 -7.04 -1.17
N VAL A 25 -8.11 -6.74 -2.37
CA VAL A 25 -6.78 -7.15 -2.81
C VAL A 25 -5.75 -6.13 -2.32
N ALA A 26 -4.74 -6.61 -1.62
CA ALA A 26 -3.64 -5.78 -1.14
C ALA A 26 -2.72 -5.32 -2.29
N PRO A 27 -2.06 -4.17 -2.18
CA PRO A 27 -1.02 -3.75 -3.11
C PRO A 27 0.12 -4.78 -3.20
N MET A 28 0.42 -5.21 -4.41
CA MET A 28 1.50 -6.20 -4.69
C MET A 28 2.29 -5.77 -5.91
N THR A 29 3.58 -5.51 -5.75
CA THR A 29 4.49 -5.13 -6.84
C THR A 29 4.67 -6.29 -7.81
N ARG A 30 4.36 -6.08 -9.09
CA ARG A 30 4.42 -7.09 -10.14
C ARG A 30 5.28 -6.68 -11.33
N ILE A 31 5.89 -5.51 -11.30
CA ILE A 31 6.87 -5.03 -12.29
C ILE A 31 6.58 -5.46 -13.74
N SER A 32 5.33 -5.30 -14.19
CA SER A 32 4.87 -5.75 -15.52
C SER A 32 4.43 -4.60 -16.43
N ALA A 33 4.79 -3.37 -16.06
CA ALA A 33 4.63 -2.20 -16.91
C ALA A 33 5.70 -2.18 -18.04
N THR A 34 5.48 -1.34 -19.03
CA THR A 34 6.50 -1.04 -20.05
C THR A 34 7.74 -0.41 -19.41
N GLN A 35 8.84 -0.35 -20.15
CA GLN A 35 10.07 0.28 -19.67
C GLN A 35 9.87 1.75 -19.27
N ASP A 36 8.94 2.46 -19.92
CA ASP A 36 8.57 3.84 -19.61
C ASP A 36 7.42 3.97 -18.61
N GLY A 37 7.03 2.88 -17.94
CA GLY A 37 6.10 2.87 -16.81
C GLY A 37 4.63 2.91 -17.17
N ARG A 38 4.25 2.58 -18.41
CA ARG A 38 2.82 2.46 -18.82
C ARG A 38 2.26 1.10 -18.45
N ALA A 39 1.03 1.06 -17.95
CA ALA A 39 0.31 -0.18 -17.73
C ALA A 39 0.11 -0.94 -19.06
N THR A 40 0.14 -2.28 -18.98
CA THR A 40 0.10 -3.19 -20.13
C THR A 40 -1.22 -3.98 -20.18
N GLU A 41 -1.48 -4.64 -21.32
CA GLU A 41 -2.61 -5.57 -21.47
C GLU A 41 -2.57 -6.71 -20.44
N THR A 42 -1.38 -7.20 -20.14
CA THR A 42 -1.15 -8.19 -19.08
C THR A 42 -1.65 -7.68 -17.72
N MET A 43 -1.42 -6.40 -17.42
CA MET A 43 -1.89 -5.79 -16.17
C MET A 43 -3.44 -5.62 -16.18
N ILE A 44 -4.06 -5.33 -17.32
CA ILE A 44 -5.54 -5.28 -17.40
C ILE A 44 -6.12 -6.63 -16.96
N ARG A 45 -5.70 -7.72 -17.59
CA ARG A 45 -6.15 -9.09 -17.29
C ARG A 45 -5.85 -9.48 -15.83
N TYR A 46 -4.68 -9.08 -15.33
CA TYR A 46 -4.27 -9.37 -13.96
C TYR A 46 -5.18 -8.71 -12.91
N TYR A 47 -5.47 -7.42 -13.04
CA TYR A 47 -6.32 -6.73 -12.07
C TYR A 47 -7.80 -7.09 -12.22
N GLU A 48 -8.27 -7.28 -13.45
CA GLU A 48 -9.65 -7.72 -13.75
C GLU A 48 -10.00 -9.05 -13.06
N ARG A 49 -9.08 -10.02 -13.06
CA ARG A 49 -9.36 -11.35 -12.49
C ARG A 49 -9.79 -11.31 -11.02
N PHE A 50 -9.26 -10.38 -10.24
CA PHE A 50 -9.64 -10.21 -8.83
C PHE A 50 -11.04 -9.58 -8.70
N ALA A 51 -11.32 -8.55 -9.46
CA ALA A 51 -12.62 -7.89 -9.45
C ALA A 51 -13.72 -8.86 -9.91
N ARG A 52 -13.46 -9.60 -11.01
CA ARG A 52 -14.30 -10.69 -11.51
C ARG A 52 -14.44 -11.82 -10.47
N GLY A 53 -13.40 -12.10 -9.72
CA GLY A 53 -13.35 -13.09 -8.63
C GLY A 53 -14.19 -12.71 -7.41
N GLY A 54 -14.70 -11.49 -7.33
CA GLY A 54 -15.65 -11.07 -6.31
C GLY A 54 -15.09 -10.15 -5.22
N PHE A 55 -13.82 -9.77 -5.24
CA PHE A 55 -13.29 -8.80 -4.29
C PHE A 55 -14.06 -7.47 -4.35
N GLY A 56 -14.28 -6.85 -3.19
CA GLY A 56 -14.98 -5.56 -3.05
C GLY A 56 -14.12 -4.37 -3.45
N ALA A 57 -12.82 -4.48 -3.29
CA ALA A 57 -11.86 -3.47 -3.70
C ALA A 57 -10.58 -4.13 -4.25
N VAL A 58 -9.90 -3.44 -5.16
CA VAL A 58 -8.63 -3.88 -5.76
C VAL A 58 -7.64 -2.72 -5.70
N SER A 59 -6.57 -2.88 -4.93
CA SER A 59 -5.48 -1.92 -4.89
C SER A 59 -4.41 -2.28 -5.94
N THR A 60 -3.90 -1.26 -6.62
CA THR A 60 -2.77 -1.46 -7.54
C THR A 60 -1.48 -1.74 -6.77
N GLU A 61 -0.46 -2.24 -7.45
CA GLU A 61 0.92 -2.13 -6.98
C GLU A 61 1.31 -0.66 -6.78
N GLY A 62 2.45 -0.43 -6.08
CA GLY A 62 2.96 0.93 -5.86
C GLY A 62 3.29 1.64 -7.18
N ILE A 63 2.61 2.75 -7.44
CA ILE A 63 2.77 3.59 -8.64
C ILE A 63 3.71 4.74 -8.29
N TYR A 64 4.82 4.91 -9.02
CA TYR A 64 5.76 5.98 -8.75
C TYR A 64 5.22 7.35 -9.20
N THR A 65 5.57 8.42 -8.44
CA THR A 65 4.89 9.71 -8.45
C THR A 65 5.66 10.84 -9.16
N ASP A 66 6.96 10.68 -9.40
CA ASP A 66 7.81 11.68 -10.05
C ASP A 66 8.89 11.05 -10.94
N GLN A 67 9.48 11.84 -11.82
CA GLN A 67 10.57 11.45 -12.71
C GLN A 67 11.98 11.76 -12.13
N ALA A 68 12.09 11.72 -10.81
CA ALA A 68 13.36 11.93 -10.13
C ALA A 68 13.73 10.71 -9.28
N PHE A 69 13.13 10.55 -8.11
CA PHE A 69 13.58 9.58 -7.11
C PHE A 69 12.53 8.57 -6.69
N SER A 70 11.27 8.73 -7.13
CA SER A 70 10.16 7.91 -6.62
C SER A 70 10.13 6.47 -7.15
N GLN A 71 10.66 6.20 -8.34
CA GLN A 71 10.68 4.85 -8.92
C GLN A 71 11.58 3.92 -8.11
N GLY A 72 11.03 2.77 -7.70
CA GLY A 72 11.74 1.77 -6.89
C GLY A 72 12.26 0.58 -7.68
N TYR A 73 11.62 0.25 -8.80
CA TYR A 73 11.88 -0.99 -9.54
C TYR A 73 11.85 -0.77 -11.05
N ALA A 74 12.68 -1.52 -11.77
CA ALA A 74 12.54 -1.63 -13.23
C ALA A 74 11.14 -2.19 -13.57
N HIS A 75 10.53 -1.66 -14.62
CA HIS A 75 9.17 -2.02 -15.04
C HIS A 75 8.06 -1.78 -13.99
N GLN A 76 8.32 -0.95 -12.99
CA GLN A 76 7.27 -0.44 -12.10
C GLN A 76 6.40 0.55 -12.88
N PRO A 77 5.06 0.53 -12.73
CA PRO A 77 4.19 1.51 -13.35
C PRO A 77 4.29 2.89 -12.69
N GLY A 78 4.09 3.94 -13.47
CA GLY A 78 4.13 5.32 -13.03
C GLY A 78 2.82 6.07 -13.21
N MET A 79 2.79 7.31 -12.67
CA MET A 79 1.70 8.29 -12.82
C MET A 79 2.28 9.69 -13.07
N THR A 80 3.45 9.78 -13.70
CA THR A 80 4.22 11.03 -13.78
C THR A 80 3.88 11.88 -15.02
N ASP A 81 3.20 11.29 -15.99
CA ASP A 81 2.75 11.95 -17.20
C ASP A 81 1.37 11.42 -17.67
N GLU A 82 0.81 12.07 -18.68
CA GLU A 82 -0.51 11.71 -19.22
C GLU A 82 -0.52 10.36 -19.93
N ALA A 83 0.58 9.95 -20.55
CA ALA A 83 0.67 8.67 -21.24
C ALA A 83 0.59 7.50 -20.26
N GLN A 84 1.29 7.61 -19.13
CA GLN A 84 1.19 6.66 -18.03
C GLN A 84 -0.23 6.65 -17.43
N ALA A 85 -0.81 7.81 -17.15
CA ALA A 85 -2.16 7.92 -16.59
C ALA A 85 -3.23 7.32 -17.53
N ASN A 86 -3.18 7.63 -18.81
CA ASN A 86 -4.11 7.08 -19.81
C ASN A 86 -3.96 5.57 -19.98
N ALA A 87 -2.77 5.02 -19.82
CA ALA A 87 -2.54 3.57 -19.88
C ALA A 87 -3.22 2.81 -18.72
N TRP A 88 -3.46 3.46 -17.57
CA TRP A 88 -4.21 2.89 -16.46
C TRP A 88 -5.73 2.86 -16.68
N LYS A 89 -6.28 3.70 -17.57
CA LYS A 89 -7.72 3.80 -17.80
C LYS A 89 -8.40 2.46 -18.14
N PRO A 90 -7.86 1.60 -19.04
CA PRO A 90 -8.43 0.29 -19.30
C PRO A 90 -8.40 -0.63 -18.05
N VAL A 91 -7.32 -0.60 -17.26
CA VAL A 91 -7.20 -1.37 -16.01
C VAL A 91 -8.31 -0.96 -15.04
N VAL A 92 -8.47 0.34 -14.81
CA VAL A 92 -9.51 0.87 -13.90
C VAL A 92 -10.89 0.50 -14.40
N SER A 93 -11.15 0.65 -15.70
CA SER A 93 -12.44 0.31 -16.31
C SER A 93 -12.78 -1.18 -16.13
N SER A 94 -11.80 -2.08 -16.28
CA SER A 94 -12.01 -3.53 -16.09
C SER A 94 -12.32 -3.88 -14.63
N ILE A 95 -11.65 -3.25 -13.65
CA ILE A 95 -11.97 -3.44 -12.24
C ILE A 95 -13.39 -2.99 -11.92
N LYS A 96 -13.75 -1.79 -12.36
CA LYS A 96 -15.06 -1.16 -12.09
C LYS A 96 -16.22 -1.87 -12.78
N ALA A 97 -16.00 -2.48 -13.95
CA ALA A 97 -17.01 -3.27 -14.68
C ALA A 97 -17.55 -4.46 -13.85
N HIS A 98 -16.77 -4.92 -12.86
CA HIS A 98 -17.18 -5.99 -11.94
C HIS A 98 -17.65 -5.47 -10.56
N GLY A 99 -17.89 -4.17 -10.42
CA GLY A 99 -18.39 -3.54 -9.21
C GLY A 99 -17.40 -3.57 -8.05
N ALA A 100 -16.10 -3.59 -8.33
CA ALA A 100 -15.03 -3.43 -7.33
C ALA A 100 -14.53 -1.98 -7.32
N LEU A 101 -14.17 -1.48 -6.12
CA LEU A 101 -13.52 -0.19 -5.95
C LEU A 101 -12.08 -0.27 -6.47
N ALA A 102 -11.66 0.66 -7.33
CA ALA A 102 -10.30 0.74 -7.85
C ALA A 102 -9.46 1.73 -7.03
N ILE A 103 -8.41 1.24 -6.36
CA ILE A 103 -7.55 2.04 -5.48
C ILE A 103 -6.16 2.17 -6.12
N ALA A 104 -5.69 3.40 -6.36
CA ALA A 104 -4.33 3.66 -6.80
C ALA A 104 -3.40 3.85 -5.60
N GLN A 105 -2.40 2.97 -5.42
CA GLN A 105 -1.36 3.18 -4.41
C GLN A 105 -0.24 4.06 -4.96
N MET A 106 -0.10 5.27 -4.41
CA MET A 106 0.98 6.22 -4.74
C MET A 106 2.21 5.95 -3.88
N MET A 107 3.37 5.77 -4.50
CA MET A 107 4.59 5.33 -3.83
C MET A 107 5.80 6.16 -4.24
N HIS A 108 6.69 6.41 -3.29
CA HIS A 108 8.05 6.91 -3.52
C HIS A 108 9.04 5.99 -2.79
N ALA A 109 9.93 5.34 -3.55
CA ALA A 109 10.80 4.29 -3.00
C ALA A 109 11.84 4.81 -2.01
N GLY A 110 12.30 6.04 -2.16
CA GLY A 110 13.32 6.60 -1.29
C GLY A 110 14.65 5.82 -1.35
N ALA A 111 15.23 5.58 -0.19
CA ALA A 111 16.54 4.93 -0.03
C ALA A 111 16.57 3.46 -0.45
N ILE A 112 15.41 2.79 -0.53
CA ILE A 112 15.35 1.37 -0.94
C ILE A 112 15.00 1.18 -2.42
N SER A 113 15.13 2.23 -3.25
CA SER A 113 15.05 2.09 -4.70
C SER A 113 16.19 1.22 -5.22
N GLN A 114 15.84 0.25 -6.08
CA GLN A 114 16.80 -0.68 -6.71
C GLN A 114 16.65 -0.76 -8.23
N GLY A 115 15.86 0.14 -8.85
CA GLY A 115 15.61 0.11 -10.29
C GLY A 115 15.05 1.43 -10.83
N ASN A 116 15.61 2.58 -10.43
CA ASN A 116 15.21 3.89 -10.93
C ASN A 116 15.88 4.20 -12.28
N ARG A 117 15.08 4.49 -13.31
CA ARG A 117 15.59 4.83 -14.66
C ARG A 117 15.98 6.30 -14.82
N PHE A 118 15.64 7.16 -13.88
CA PHE A 118 15.87 8.60 -13.97
C PHE A 118 17.11 9.05 -13.20
N ARG A 119 17.51 8.31 -12.14
CA ARG A 119 18.64 8.63 -11.25
C ARG A 119 19.37 7.38 -10.82
N GLU A 120 20.67 7.47 -10.75
CA GLU A 120 21.54 6.41 -10.21
C GLU A 120 21.62 6.46 -8.67
N THR A 121 21.44 7.66 -8.10
CA THR A 121 21.48 7.86 -6.65
C THR A 121 20.08 7.72 -6.05
N THR A 122 20.02 7.29 -4.80
CA THR A 122 18.79 7.24 -3.99
C THR A 122 18.77 8.40 -2.99
N VAL A 123 17.59 8.70 -2.47
CA VAL A 123 17.38 9.74 -1.44
C VAL A 123 16.64 9.18 -0.24
N GLY A 124 16.84 9.79 0.91
CA GLY A 124 16.14 9.46 2.15
C GLY A 124 16.10 10.66 3.10
N PRO A 125 15.51 10.53 4.29
CA PRO A 125 15.52 11.63 5.27
C PRO A 125 16.95 12.00 5.69
N SER A 126 17.83 11.02 5.76
CA SER A 126 19.24 11.16 6.16
C SER A 126 20.12 10.18 5.37
N ALA A 127 21.43 10.41 5.34
CA ALA A 127 22.40 9.52 4.71
C ALA A 127 22.65 8.28 5.59
N VAL A 128 21.64 7.42 5.71
CA VAL A 128 21.68 6.15 6.47
C VAL A 128 21.44 5.01 5.50
N GLN A 129 22.43 4.10 5.39
CA GLN A 129 22.29 2.93 4.53
C GLN A 129 21.16 2.02 5.02
N PRO A 130 20.19 1.65 4.16
CA PRO A 130 19.13 0.74 4.53
C PRO A 130 19.68 -0.61 4.99
N ARG A 131 19.00 -1.24 5.94
CA ARG A 131 19.31 -2.60 6.41
C ARG A 131 18.92 -3.61 5.34
N GLY A 132 19.50 -4.81 5.42
CA GLY A 132 19.20 -5.94 4.53
C GLY A 132 19.82 -5.77 3.13
N GLU A 133 19.27 -6.55 2.20
CA GLU A 133 19.71 -6.64 0.81
C GLU A 133 18.56 -6.33 -0.14
N GLN A 134 18.91 -5.95 -1.37
CA GLN A 134 17.95 -5.74 -2.44
C GLN A 134 17.25 -7.06 -2.79
N MET A 135 15.98 -6.96 -3.16
CA MET A 135 15.16 -8.13 -3.47
C MET A 135 15.50 -8.68 -4.87
N VAL A 136 16.04 -9.90 -4.92
CA VAL A 136 16.52 -10.56 -6.15
C VAL A 136 15.40 -10.71 -7.18
N PHE A 137 14.18 -11.04 -6.78
CA PHE A 137 13.02 -11.18 -7.67
C PHE A 137 12.49 -9.85 -8.27
N TYR A 138 13.04 -8.72 -7.86
CA TYR A 138 12.89 -7.41 -8.50
C TYR A 138 14.19 -6.92 -9.15
N HIS A 139 15.04 -7.85 -9.62
CA HIS A 139 16.36 -7.59 -10.23
C HIS A 139 17.38 -6.95 -9.28
N GLY A 140 17.14 -7.02 -7.97
CA GLY A 140 18.08 -6.53 -6.97
C GLY A 140 19.37 -7.33 -6.92
N LYS A 141 20.45 -6.66 -6.57
CA LYS A 141 21.78 -7.23 -6.40
C LYS A 141 22.42 -6.57 -5.19
N ASP A 142 23.06 -7.35 -4.35
CA ASP A 142 23.83 -6.83 -3.23
C ASP A 142 23.02 -6.00 -2.19
N ARG A 143 23.71 -5.16 -1.47
CA ARG A 143 23.12 -4.26 -0.46
C ARG A 143 22.56 -3.00 -1.11
N TYR A 144 21.61 -2.36 -0.45
CA TYR A 144 21.14 -1.04 -0.84
C TYR A 144 22.29 -0.01 -0.80
N ALA A 145 22.27 0.95 -1.72
CA ALA A 145 23.23 2.05 -1.73
C ALA A 145 23.01 3.01 -0.54
N LEU A 146 24.03 3.74 -0.16
CA LEU A 146 23.90 4.85 0.79
C LEU A 146 23.12 6.00 0.13
N PRO A 147 21.96 6.41 0.65
CA PRO A 147 21.18 7.50 0.08
C PRO A 147 21.79 8.87 0.35
N VAL A 148 21.42 9.86 -0.44
CA VAL A 148 21.66 11.27 -0.15
C VAL A 148 20.51 11.80 0.72
N ALA A 149 20.84 12.59 1.75
CA ALA A 149 19.83 13.24 2.58
C ALA A 149 19.07 14.29 1.75
N MET A 150 17.72 14.22 1.76
CA MET A 150 16.88 15.14 1.01
C MET A 150 16.99 16.57 1.53
N THR A 151 17.09 17.51 0.59
CA THR A 151 16.93 18.95 0.87
C THR A 151 15.45 19.31 1.06
N GLU A 152 15.16 20.47 1.64
CA GLU A 152 13.78 21.02 1.73
C GLU A 152 13.10 21.09 0.36
N SER A 153 13.83 21.50 -0.69
CA SER A 153 13.28 21.55 -2.04
C SER A 153 12.89 20.15 -2.55
N GLN A 154 13.72 19.14 -2.34
CA GLN A 154 13.40 17.78 -2.76
C GLN A 154 12.23 17.20 -1.98
N ILE A 155 12.07 17.56 -0.70
CA ILE A 155 10.87 17.18 0.08
C ILE A 155 9.62 17.85 -0.49
N ALA A 156 9.69 19.14 -0.82
CA ALA A 156 8.59 19.87 -1.44
C ALA A 156 8.24 19.30 -2.84
N ASP A 157 9.24 18.93 -3.64
CA ASP A 157 9.05 18.28 -4.94
C ASP A 157 8.35 16.90 -4.79
N ALA A 158 8.73 16.11 -3.80
CA ALA A 158 8.06 14.83 -3.50
C ALA A 158 6.59 15.05 -3.10
N ILE A 159 6.31 16.01 -2.20
CA ILE A 159 4.93 16.37 -1.81
C ILE A 159 4.10 16.73 -3.04
N ASN A 160 4.62 17.60 -3.90
CA ASN A 160 3.95 18.01 -5.14
C ASN A 160 3.78 16.81 -6.10
N GLY A 161 4.78 15.94 -6.22
CA GLY A 161 4.73 14.72 -7.04
C GLY A 161 3.55 13.83 -6.68
N PHE A 162 3.34 13.57 -5.38
CA PHE A 162 2.16 12.81 -4.91
C PHE A 162 0.84 13.47 -5.30
N ALA A 163 0.72 14.78 -5.14
CA ALA A 163 -0.52 15.50 -5.45
C ALA A 163 -0.83 15.51 -6.95
N VAL A 164 0.18 15.77 -7.78
CA VAL A 164 0.02 15.78 -9.25
C VAL A 164 -0.31 14.39 -9.76
N ALA A 165 0.37 13.34 -9.27
CA ALA A 165 0.08 11.95 -9.61
C ALA A 165 -1.35 11.55 -9.18
N ALA A 166 -1.76 11.90 -7.97
CA ALA A 166 -3.12 11.65 -7.49
C ALA A 166 -4.18 12.35 -8.37
N GLY A 167 -3.95 13.61 -8.77
CA GLY A 167 -4.83 14.31 -9.71
C GLY A 167 -4.98 13.55 -11.03
N ARG A 168 -3.87 13.12 -11.65
CA ARG A 168 -3.91 12.32 -12.89
C ARG A 168 -4.64 10.98 -12.70
N ALA A 169 -4.42 10.31 -11.58
CA ALA A 169 -5.08 9.04 -11.29
C ALA A 169 -6.61 9.19 -11.26
N ILE A 170 -7.12 10.26 -10.70
CA ILE A 170 -8.56 10.52 -10.64
C ILE A 170 -9.09 11.05 -11.97
N GLU A 171 -8.47 12.11 -12.51
CA GLU A 171 -8.98 12.86 -13.66
C GLU A 171 -8.82 12.11 -15.00
N LEU A 172 -7.70 11.39 -15.19
CA LEU A 172 -7.36 10.73 -16.45
C LEU A 172 -7.56 9.22 -16.41
N ALA A 173 -7.09 8.55 -15.35
CA ALA A 173 -7.22 7.10 -15.25
C ALA A 173 -8.59 6.65 -14.70
N GLY A 174 -9.27 7.47 -13.89
CA GLY A 174 -10.62 7.22 -13.37
C GLY A 174 -10.69 6.34 -12.12
N PHE A 175 -9.62 6.30 -11.31
CA PHE A 175 -9.61 5.62 -10.00
C PHE A 175 -10.65 6.21 -9.05
N ASP A 176 -11.14 5.39 -8.13
CA ASP A 176 -12.11 5.79 -7.10
C ASP A 176 -11.42 6.29 -5.82
N ALA A 177 -10.21 5.82 -5.57
CA ALA A 177 -9.48 6.07 -4.34
C ALA A 177 -7.97 6.23 -4.57
N ILE A 178 -7.35 7.00 -3.68
CA ILE A 178 -5.90 7.15 -3.56
C ILE A 178 -5.44 6.56 -2.23
N GLU A 179 -4.47 5.67 -2.27
CA GLU A 179 -3.73 5.20 -1.10
C GLU A 179 -2.32 5.78 -1.12
N ILE A 180 -1.98 6.55 -0.10
CA ILE A 180 -0.62 7.10 0.09
C ILE A 180 0.21 6.03 0.79
N HIS A 181 1.30 5.59 0.17
CA HIS A 181 2.14 4.53 0.71
C HIS A 181 3.12 5.06 1.76
N GLY A 182 2.70 5.02 3.03
CA GLY A 182 3.49 5.43 4.19
C GLY A 182 4.06 4.24 5.00
N ALA A 183 4.31 3.09 4.36
CA ALA A 183 4.65 1.83 5.01
C ALA A 183 5.85 1.14 4.38
N ASN A 184 6.22 -0.02 4.93
CA ASN A 184 7.10 -1.04 4.36
C ASN A 184 8.55 -0.59 4.09
N GLY A 185 9.02 0.49 4.70
CA GLY A 185 10.40 0.99 4.53
C GLY A 185 10.59 1.92 3.33
N TYR A 186 9.51 2.33 2.62
CA TYR A 186 9.58 3.31 1.55
C TYR A 186 9.74 4.74 2.09
N LEU A 187 9.87 5.75 1.23
CA LEU A 187 10.27 7.10 1.64
C LEU A 187 9.53 7.65 2.86
N LEU A 188 8.20 7.57 2.87
CA LEU A 188 7.39 8.16 3.93
C LEU A 188 7.60 7.43 5.27
N ASP A 189 7.74 6.10 5.22
CA ASP A 189 8.09 5.29 6.38
C ASP A 189 9.55 5.53 6.83
N GLN A 190 10.47 5.84 5.89
CA GLN A 190 11.84 6.24 6.25
C GLN A 190 11.85 7.54 7.06
N PHE A 191 10.98 8.51 6.71
CA PHE A 191 10.81 9.73 7.51
C PHE A 191 10.18 9.45 8.87
N LEU A 192 9.24 8.52 8.95
CA LEU A 192 8.56 8.12 10.18
C LEU A 192 9.49 7.37 11.14
N THR A 193 10.45 6.62 10.62
CA THR A 193 11.32 5.71 11.36
C THR A 193 12.53 6.45 11.96
N ASP A 194 12.73 6.33 13.26
CA ASP A 194 13.78 7.00 14.02
C ASP A 194 15.21 6.63 13.56
N TYR A 195 15.50 5.34 13.31
CA TYR A 195 16.83 4.90 12.91
C TYR A 195 17.23 5.29 11.48
N THR A 196 16.29 5.67 10.63
CA THR A 196 16.56 6.16 9.27
C THR A 196 16.48 7.68 9.17
N ASN A 197 15.82 8.34 10.12
CA ASN A 197 15.60 9.78 10.15
C ASN A 197 16.37 10.44 11.30
N HIS A 198 17.57 10.88 11.02
CA HIS A 198 18.44 11.61 11.97
C HIS A 198 18.37 13.14 11.80
N ARG A 199 17.31 13.65 11.16
CA ARG A 199 17.12 15.08 10.96
C ARG A 199 16.83 15.79 12.27
N THR A 200 17.32 17.03 12.37
CA THR A 200 17.11 17.93 13.52
C THR A 200 16.21 19.12 13.20
N ASP A 201 15.69 19.16 11.98
CA ASP A 201 14.71 20.14 11.53
C ASP A 201 13.26 19.68 11.79
N ARG A 202 12.29 20.39 11.21
CA ARG A 202 10.85 20.10 11.35
C ARG A 202 10.41 18.70 10.87
N TRP A 203 11.27 17.95 10.18
CA TRP A 203 10.98 16.65 9.60
C TRP A 203 11.52 15.49 10.43
N GLY A 204 12.25 15.75 11.53
CA GLY A 204 12.91 14.74 12.35
C GLY A 204 12.75 14.95 13.85
N GLY A 205 13.42 14.12 14.63
CA GLY A 205 13.32 14.13 16.10
C GLY A 205 12.06 13.44 16.61
N ALA A 206 11.17 14.19 17.27
CA ALA A 206 9.95 13.64 17.84
C ALA A 206 8.98 13.06 16.78
N THR A 207 8.16 12.09 17.17
CA THR A 207 7.22 11.39 16.27
C THR A 207 6.25 12.33 15.57
N GLN A 208 5.82 13.42 16.23
CA GLN A 208 4.99 14.48 15.64
C GLN A 208 5.66 15.14 14.43
N ASN A 209 6.98 15.26 14.43
CA ASN A 209 7.74 15.77 13.29
C ASN A 209 7.97 14.69 12.23
N ARG A 210 8.27 13.46 12.66
CA ARG A 210 8.52 12.34 11.73
C ARG A 210 7.29 11.96 10.91
N VAL A 211 6.08 12.08 11.46
CA VAL A 211 4.83 11.83 10.73
C VAL A 211 4.45 12.97 9.79
N ARG A 212 5.03 14.16 9.95
CA ARG A 212 4.70 15.39 9.22
C ARG A 212 4.67 15.23 7.71
N LEU A 213 5.65 14.53 7.12
CA LEU A 213 5.69 14.34 5.66
C LEU A 213 4.44 13.62 5.15
N ILE A 214 3.99 12.59 5.84
CA ILE A 214 2.74 11.86 5.52
C ILE A 214 1.55 12.82 5.57
N LEU A 215 1.46 13.63 6.63
CA LEU A 215 0.33 14.57 6.82
C LEU A 215 0.32 15.68 5.78
N GLU A 216 1.48 16.24 5.40
CA GLU A 216 1.58 17.29 4.37
C GLU A 216 1.23 16.72 2.98
N ILE A 217 1.71 15.51 2.64
CA ILE A 217 1.31 14.82 1.41
C ILE A 217 -0.20 14.57 1.42
N PHE A 218 -0.76 14.04 2.52
CA PHE A 218 -2.19 13.80 2.62
C PHE A 218 -3.02 15.07 2.36
N ARG A 219 -2.68 16.16 3.03
CA ARG A 219 -3.37 17.46 2.86
C ARG A 219 -3.29 17.98 1.42
N THR A 220 -2.11 17.87 0.80
CA THR A 220 -1.88 18.33 -0.57
C THR A 220 -2.61 17.46 -1.59
N VAL A 221 -2.61 16.14 -1.42
CA VAL A 221 -3.40 15.20 -2.22
C VAL A 221 -4.89 15.49 -2.05
N ARG A 222 -5.39 15.60 -0.82
CA ARG A 222 -6.80 15.93 -0.53
C ARG A 222 -7.24 17.25 -1.18
N ALA A 223 -6.41 18.27 -1.10
CA ALA A 223 -6.68 19.56 -1.75
C ALA A 223 -6.75 19.43 -3.29
N LYS A 224 -5.92 18.55 -3.88
CA LYS A 224 -5.89 18.31 -5.32
C LYS A 224 -7.08 17.52 -5.82
N VAL A 225 -7.47 16.44 -5.14
CA VAL A 225 -8.52 15.52 -5.62
C VAL A 225 -9.92 15.84 -5.10
N GLY A 226 -10.03 16.69 -4.07
CA GLY A 226 -11.32 17.11 -3.49
C GLY A 226 -11.87 16.16 -2.45
N ALA A 227 -12.96 16.56 -1.80
CA ALA A 227 -13.53 15.87 -0.63
C ALA A 227 -14.31 14.58 -0.96
N LYS A 228 -14.72 14.39 -2.22
CA LYS A 228 -15.52 13.23 -2.63
C LYS A 228 -14.68 12.00 -2.98
N VAL A 229 -13.40 12.19 -3.31
CA VAL A 229 -12.48 11.10 -3.62
C VAL A 229 -12.02 10.46 -2.32
N LEU A 230 -11.98 9.14 -2.27
CA LEU A 230 -11.42 8.43 -1.11
C LEU A 230 -9.90 8.63 -1.05
N VAL A 231 -9.38 9.07 0.08
CA VAL A 231 -7.94 9.20 0.32
C VAL A 231 -7.60 8.54 1.64
N GLY A 232 -6.71 7.56 1.58
CA GLY A 232 -6.20 6.87 2.75
C GLY A 232 -4.68 6.79 2.77
N VAL A 233 -4.16 6.27 3.87
CA VAL A 233 -2.72 6.12 4.10
C VAL A 233 -2.42 4.70 4.55
N ARG A 234 -1.43 4.06 3.93
CA ARG A 234 -0.92 2.77 4.39
C ARG A 234 0.22 2.97 5.38
N ILE A 235 0.15 2.29 6.52
CA ILE A 235 1.09 2.40 7.65
C ILE A 235 1.53 1.01 8.09
N SER A 236 2.82 0.87 8.46
CA SER A 236 3.37 -0.34 9.08
C SER A 236 4.46 -0.01 10.10
N GLN A 237 4.73 -0.94 11.00
CA GLN A 237 5.97 -0.97 11.76
C GLN A 237 7.05 -1.75 11.00
N GLY A 238 6.73 -2.99 10.60
CA GLY A 238 7.62 -3.85 9.81
C GLY A 238 7.90 -3.26 8.42
N LYS A 239 9.06 -3.59 7.88
CA LYS A 239 9.57 -3.10 6.59
C LYS A 239 9.91 -4.27 5.68
N VAL A 240 9.91 -4.09 4.38
CA VAL A 240 10.30 -5.17 3.44
C VAL A 240 11.74 -5.62 3.61
N ASN A 241 12.57 -4.79 4.22
CA ASN A 241 13.99 -5.03 4.52
C ASN A 241 14.30 -5.18 6.02
N ASP A 242 13.25 -5.09 6.89
CA ASP A 242 13.36 -5.29 8.35
C ASP A 242 11.97 -5.65 8.92
N TYR A 243 11.55 -6.90 8.78
CA TYR A 243 10.20 -7.38 9.15
C TYR A 243 9.89 -7.26 10.65
N HIS A 244 10.91 -7.24 11.50
CA HIS A 244 10.75 -7.25 12.96
C HIS A 244 10.87 -5.85 13.60
N HIS A 245 11.03 -4.81 12.77
CA HIS A 245 11.07 -3.44 13.29
C HIS A 245 9.80 -3.10 14.04
N LYS A 246 9.96 -2.44 15.19
CA LYS A 246 8.88 -1.88 16.01
C LYS A 246 9.18 -0.42 16.32
N TRP A 247 8.14 0.39 16.47
CA TRP A 247 8.28 1.78 16.86
C TRP A 247 8.87 1.91 18.27
N ALA A 248 9.79 2.86 18.48
CA ALA A 248 10.57 2.99 19.71
C ALA A 248 9.71 3.32 20.93
N ASP A 249 8.74 4.22 20.78
CA ASP A 249 7.84 4.65 21.86
C ASP A 249 6.52 3.85 21.89
N ALA A 250 6.48 2.70 21.20
CA ALA A 250 5.39 1.72 21.25
C ALA A 250 3.99 2.35 21.03
N GLU A 251 3.07 2.19 22.01
CA GLU A 251 1.69 2.70 21.92
C GLU A 251 1.63 4.22 21.77
N ARG A 252 2.59 4.96 22.35
CA ARG A 252 2.64 6.41 22.18
C ARG A 252 2.87 6.83 20.73
N ASP A 253 3.73 6.12 20.01
CA ASP A 253 3.90 6.35 18.57
C ASP A 253 2.61 6.04 17.81
N ALA A 254 1.92 4.94 18.15
CA ALA A 254 0.63 4.59 17.56
C ALA A 254 -0.43 5.68 17.78
N GLU A 255 -0.54 6.19 19.01
CA GLU A 255 -1.44 7.30 19.36
C GLU A 255 -1.18 8.54 18.51
N ILE A 256 0.09 8.94 18.41
CA ILE A 256 0.49 10.14 17.64
C ILE A 256 0.22 9.94 16.15
N ILE A 257 0.62 8.80 15.59
CA ILE A 257 0.53 8.53 14.15
C ILE A 257 -0.94 8.42 13.73
N PHE A 258 -1.70 7.54 14.37
CA PHE A 258 -3.10 7.31 14.00
C PHE A 258 -4.00 8.48 14.39
N GLY A 259 -3.77 9.12 15.54
CA GLY A 259 -4.48 10.33 15.93
C GLY A 259 -4.26 11.48 14.95
N SER A 260 -3.02 11.71 14.52
CA SER A 260 -2.71 12.74 13.51
C SER A 260 -3.37 12.45 12.17
N LEU A 261 -3.43 11.18 11.73
CA LEU A 261 -4.15 10.79 10.52
C LEU A 261 -5.66 11.01 10.66
N ALA A 262 -6.24 10.69 11.81
CA ALA A 262 -7.66 10.96 12.10
C ALA A 262 -7.97 12.45 12.03
N GLU A 263 -7.11 13.31 12.57
CA GLU A 263 -7.26 14.76 12.53
C GLU A 263 -7.18 15.34 11.10
N THR A 264 -6.46 14.69 10.17
CA THR A 264 -6.46 15.10 8.76
C THR A 264 -7.72 14.71 8.01
N GLY A 265 -8.58 13.88 8.59
CA GLY A 265 -9.79 13.38 7.95
C GLY A 265 -9.51 12.29 6.92
N ALA A 266 -8.55 11.38 7.20
CA ALA A 266 -8.32 10.21 6.36
C ALA A 266 -9.58 9.33 6.30
N ASP A 267 -10.03 9.00 5.08
CA ASP A 267 -11.21 8.16 4.87
C ASP A 267 -10.93 6.71 5.30
N PHE A 268 -9.70 6.25 5.08
CA PHE A 268 -9.26 4.94 5.54
C PHE A 268 -7.78 4.96 5.94
N ILE A 269 -7.43 4.03 6.83
CA ILE A 269 -6.05 3.74 7.23
C ILE A 269 -5.81 2.26 6.96
N HIS A 270 -4.82 1.96 6.12
CA HIS A 270 -4.46 0.60 5.76
C HIS A 270 -3.26 0.15 6.60
N VAL A 271 -3.54 -0.58 7.67
CA VAL A 271 -2.52 -1.15 8.55
C VAL A 271 -1.94 -2.41 7.93
N THR A 272 -0.62 -2.51 7.84
CA THR A 272 0.05 -3.71 7.33
C THR A 272 1.18 -4.14 8.26
N GLU A 273 1.20 -5.43 8.60
CA GLU A 273 2.24 -6.09 9.38
C GLU A 273 2.60 -7.45 8.73
N TYR A 274 3.64 -8.11 9.18
CA TYR A 274 3.96 -9.45 8.68
C TYR A 274 2.84 -10.45 9.01
N GLU A 275 2.36 -10.40 10.26
CA GLU A 275 1.22 -11.15 10.80
C GLU A 275 0.33 -10.18 11.56
N ALA A 276 -0.75 -9.72 10.93
CA ALA A 276 -1.56 -8.59 11.42
C ALA A 276 -2.22 -8.83 12.79
N TRP A 277 -2.49 -10.09 13.14
CA TRP A 277 -3.11 -10.47 14.41
C TRP A 277 -2.13 -10.50 15.59
N GLN A 278 -0.82 -10.43 15.33
CA GLN A 278 0.17 -10.44 16.40
C GLN A 278 0.14 -9.15 17.21
N PRO A 279 0.49 -9.23 18.50
CA PRO A 279 0.62 -8.06 19.33
C PRO A 279 1.56 -7.02 18.72
N ALA A 280 1.12 -5.76 18.70
CA ALA A 280 1.92 -4.68 18.13
C ALA A 280 3.23 -4.45 18.90
N PHE A 281 3.18 -4.51 20.24
CA PHE A 281 4.29 -4.11 21.09
C PHE A 281 4.65 -5.14 22.17
N THR A 282 3.72 -5.47 23.05
CA THR A 282 3.95 -6.39 24.19
C THR A 282 3.29 -7.73 23.94
N PRO A 283 3.91 -8.86 24.33
CA PRO A 283 3.28 -10.18 24.23
C PRO A 283 1.90 -10.21 24.89
N GLY A 284 0.89 -10.72 24.18
CA GLY A 284 -0.50 -10.78 24.65
C GLY A 284 -1.26 -9.46 24.62
N GLY A 285 -0.63 -8.38 24.14
CA GLY A 285 -1.25 -7.09 23.95
C GLY A 285 -2.07 -6.98 22.65
N PRO A 286 -2.69 -5.81 22.39
CA PRO A 286 -3.46 -5.55 21.18
C PRO A 286 -2.61 -5.53 19.91
N SER A 287 -3.25 -5.82 18.76
CA SER A 287 -2.64 -5.70 17.44
C SER A 287 -2.47 -4.24 17.01
N LEU A 288 -1.74 -4.00 15.92
CA LEU A 288 -1.59 -2.64 15.39
C LEU A 288 -2.89 -2.11 14.79
N MET A 289 -3.75 -2.98 14.21
CA MET A 289 -5.06 -2.57 13.70
C MET A 289 -6.02 -2.16 14.84
N HIS A 290 -5.94 -2.82 16.00
CA HIS A 290 -6.67 -2.41 17.19
C HIS A 290 -6.32 -0.97 17.61
N PHE A 291 -5.02 -0.65 17.66
CA PHE A 291 -4.57 0.72 17.97
C PHE A 291 -5.02 1.73 16.90
N ALA A 292 -4.99 1.35 15.62
CA ALA A 292 -5.49 2.21 14.55
C ALA A 292 -6.99 2.51 14.75
N LYS A 293 -7.81 1.49 15.05
CA LYS A 293 -9.25 1.69 15.33
C LYS A 293 -9.49 2.54 16.57
N ARG A 294 -8.69 2.33 17.62
CA ARG A 294 -8.78 3.09 18.88
C ARG A 294 -8.49 4.58 18.70
N TYR A 295 -7.40 4.92 17.97
CA TYR A 295 -6.95 6.31 17.83
C TYR A 295 -7.51 7.02 16.59
N ALA A 296 -8.08 6.26 15.64
CA ALA A 296 -8.75 6.80 14.45
C ALA A 296 -10.16 6.16 14.28
N PRO A 297 -11.09 6.29 15.24
CA PRO A 297 -12.35 5.52 15.28
C PRO A 297 -13.30 5.84 14.11
N LYS A 298 -13.14 6.99 13.45
CA LYS A 298 -13.97 7.40 12.30
C LYS A 298 -13.39 6.94 10.95
N ALA A 299 -12.11 6.61 10.89
CA ALA A 299 -11.50 6.09 9.68
C ALA A 299 -11.89 4.62 9.48
N THR A 300 -12.07 4.21 8.23
CA THR A 300 -12.20 2.79 7.89
C THR A 300 -10.83 2.12 8.00
N ILE A 301 -10.72 1.07 8.79
CA ILE A 301 -9.46 0.35 9.00
C ILE A 301 -9.37 -0.83 8.03
N PHE A 302 -8.42 -0.76 7.10
CA PHE A 302 -8.02 -1.88 6.26
C PHE A 302 -6.89 -2.62 6.98
N ALA A 303 -6.97 -3.93 7.08
CA ALA A 303 -5.93 -4.76 7.69
C ALA A 303 -5.29 -5.70 6.69
N ASN A 304 -3.95 -5.75 6.69
CA ASN A 304 -3.15 -6.64 5.86
C ASN A 304 -2.03 -7.28 6.66
N GLY A 305 -1.76 -8.54 6.37
CA GLY A 305 -0.65 -9.30 6.99
C GLY A 305 -1.05 -10.74 7.25
N SER A 306 -0.75 -11.61 6.28
CA SER A 306 -1.03 -13.06 6.33
C SER A 306 -2.49 -13.45 6.63
N LEU A 307 -3.46 -12.56 6.37
CA LEU A 307 -4.90 -12.73 6.61
C LEU A 307 -5.61 -13.58 5.52
N HIS A 308 -4.91 -14.47 4.85
CA HIS A 308 -5.47 -15.40 3.86
C HIS A 308 -6.12 -16.64 4.50
N ASN A 309 -5.88 -16.89 5.77
CA ASN A 309 -6.61 -17.84 6.59
C ASN A 309 -7.92 -17.19 7.05
N ILE A 310 -9.03 -17.92 6.87
CA ILE A 310 -10.37 -17.40 7.12
C ILE A 310 -10.61 -17.08 8.58
N GLU A 311 -10.11 -17.93 9.48
CA GLU A 311 -10.23 -17.73 10.93
C GLU A 311 -9.58 -16.42 11.34
N GLN A 312 -8.39 -16.16 10.82
CA GLN A 312 -7.66 -14.92 11.06
C GLN A 312 -8.33 -13.71 10.39
N ALA A 313 -8.92 -13.88 9.20
CA ALA A 313 -9.65 -12.82 8.52
C ALA A 313 -10.90 -12.39 9.30
N VAL A 314 -11.66 -13.34 9.83
CA VAL A 314 -12.83 -13.06 10.69
C VAL A 314 -12.39 -12.43 12.00
N ALA A 315 -11.38 -13.00 12.66
CA ALA A 315 -10.84 -12.46 13.92
C ALA A 315 -10.29 -11.03 13.76
N ALA A 316 -9.74 -10.69 12.58
CA ALA A 316 -9.29 -9.32 12.31
C ALA A 316 -10.43 -8.31 12.29
N LEU A 317 -11.64 -8.69 11.81
CA LEU A 317 -12.83 -7.82 11.89
C LEU A 317 -13.23 -7.57 13.35
N ASP A 318 -13.18 -8.61 14.20
CA ASP A 318 -13.49 -8.50 15.61
C ASP A 318 -12.46 -7.65 16.37
N ASP A 319 -11.18 -7.62 15.90
CA ASP A 319 -10.10 -6.83 16.50
C ASP A 319 -9.99 -5.39 15.93
N GLY A 320 -10.97 -4.95 15.15
CA GLY A 320 -11.11 -3.55 14.73
C GLY A 320 -10.85 -3.26 13.26
N ALA A 321 -10.54 -4.26 12.44
CA ALA A 321 -10.54 -4.07 11.00
C ALA A 321 -11.97 -3.91 10.47
N ASP A 322 -12.15 -3.04 9.50
CA ASP A 322 -13.41 -2.89 8.76
C ASP A 322 -13.34 -3.63 7.41
N ILE A 323 -12.15 -3.74 6.83
CA ILE A 323 -11.87 -4.46 5.57
C ILE A 323 -10.58 -5.28 5.74
N VAL A 324 -10.62 -6.52 5.28
CA VAL A 324 -9.45 -7.42 5.25
C VAL A 324 -8.83 -7.37 3.85
N THR A 325 -7.54 -7.08 3.77
CA THR A 325 -6.81 -7.03 2.51
C THR A 325 -5.89 -8.23 2.36
N ILE A 326 -5.97 -8.89 1.22
CA ILE A 326 -5.35 -10.20 0.96
C ILE A 326 -4.35 -10.08 -0.18
N ALA A 327 -3.10 -10.51 0.07
CA ALA A 327 -2.03 -10.57 -0.93
C ALA A 327 -1.83 -12.00 -1.45
N ARG A 328 -1.03 -12.81 -0.77
CA ARG A 328 -0.65 -14.17 -1.19
C ARG A 328 -1.85 -15.06 -1.47
N GLY A 329 -2.87 -15.00 -0.62
CA GLY A 329 -4.11 -15.76 -0.80
C GLY A 329 -4.87 -15.37 -2.06
N ALA A 330 -4.85 -14.08 -2.44
CA ALA A 330 -5.46 -13.60 -3.68
C ALA A 330 -4.65 -14.02 -4.92
N LEU A 331 -3.32 -14.08 -4.84
CA LEU A 331 -2.49 -14.63 -5.93
C LEU A 331 -2.83 -16.09 -6.21
N ALA A 332 -2.97 -16.89 -5.15
CA ALA A 332 -3.32 -18.31 -5.26
C ALA A 332 -4.80 -18.56 -5.65
N ASN A 333 -5.69 -17.62 -5.27
CA ASN A 333 -7.12 -17.71 -5.48
C ASN A 333 -7.67 -16.33 -5.88
N PRO A 334 -7.56 -15.93 -7.15
CA PRO A 334 -8.09 -14.64 -7.60
C PRO A 334 -9.61 -14.53 -7.44
N ASP A 335 -10.29 -15.65 -7.26
CA ASP A 335 -11.72 -15.79 -6.99
C ASP A 335 -12.03 -16.14 -5.52
N LEU A 336 -11.12 -15.84 -4.58
CA LEU A 336 -11.25 -16.18 -3.17
C LEU A 336 -12.63 -15.82 -2.57
N PRO A 337 -13.21 -14.62 -2.78
CA PRO A 337 -14.53 -14.32 -2.25
C PRO A 337 -15.62 -15.28 -2.73
N ARG A 338 -15.58 -15.68 -4.00
CA ARG A 338 -16.55 -16.67 -4.55
C ARG A 338 -16.33 -18.05 -3.96
N ARG A 339 -15.07 -18.49 -3.81
CA ARG A 339 -14.74 -19.79 -3.19
C ARG A 339 -15.22 -19.86 -1.75
N LEU A 340 -15.01 -18.79 -0.98
CA LEU A 340 -15.48 -18.68 0.39
C LEU A 340 -17.01 -18.77 0.48
N SER A 341 -17.71 -18.01 -0.35
CA SER A 341 -19.17 -18.03 -0.39
C SER A 341 -19.72 -19.41 -0.80
N ALA A 342 -19.05 -20.11 -1.73
CA ALA A 342 -19.41 -21.44 -2.19
C ALA A 342 -18.87 -22.59 -1.32
N ARG A 343 -18.11 -22.28 -0.25
CA ARG A 343 -17.40 -23.27 0.59
C ARG A 343 -16.50 -24.22 -0.24
N SER A 344 -15.91 -23.69 -1.30
CA SER A 344 -15.03 -24.43 -2.20
C SER A 344 -13.61 -24.47 -1.66
N THR A 345 -12.79 -25.39 -2.18
CA THR A 345 -11.38 -25.55 -1.80
C THR A 345 -10.59 -24.26 -2.10
N ILE A 346 -9.78 -23.83 -1.12
CA ILE A 346 -8.85 -22.71 -1.24
C ILE A 346 -7.46 -23.29 -1.47
N ASN A 347 -6.81 -22.85 -2.55
CA ASN A 347 -5.45 -23.28 -2.88
C ASN A 347 -4.43 -22.58 -1.95
N ALA A 348 -3.42 -23.33 -1.52
CA ALA A 348 -2.28 -22.76 -0.83
C ALA A 348 -1.46 -21.87 -1.78
N PHE A 349 -0.82 -20.83 -1.23
CA PHE A 349 0.09 -19.98 -2.00
C PHE A 349 1.38 -20.72 -2.34
N ASP A 350 1.72 -20.77 -3.64
CA ASP A 350 3.00 -21.26 -4.13
C ASP A 350 3.97 -20.09 -4.35
N PRO A 351 5.07 -19.98 -3.59
CA PRO A 351 6.07 -18.93 -3.77
C PRO A 351 6.71 -18.90 -5.17
N ALA A 352 6.69 -19.99 -5.91
CA ALA A 352 7.23 -20.07 -7.27
C ALA A 352 6.57 -19.08 -8.24
N ILE A 353 5.35 -18.62 -7.95
CA ILE A 353 4.65 -17.57 -8.73
C ILE A 353 5.44 -16.25 -8.78
N LEU A 354 6.28 -15.99 -7.78
CA LEU A 354 7.13 -14.79 -7.72
C LEU A 354 8.54 -15.02 -8.31
N GLY A 355 8.89 -16.24 -8.66
CA GLY A 355 10.21 -16.58 -9.17
C GLY A 355 10.27 -16.72 -10.69
N PRO A 356 11.49 -16.62 -11.28
CA PRO A 356 12.69 -15.99 -10.74
C PRO A 356 12.57 -14.46 -10.65
N VAL A 357 11.62 -13.86 -11.36
CA VAL A 357 11.26 -12.43 -11.37
C VAL A 357 9.79 -12.31 -11.00
N ALA A 358 9.42 -11.32 -10.20
CA ALA A 358 8.06 -11.16 -9.69
C ALA A 358 7.06 -10.50 -10.68
N ASN A 359 7.34 -10.57 -11.99
CA ASN A 359 6.40 -10.13 -13.01
C ASN A 359 5.16 -11.04 -13.08
N ILE A 360 4.10 -10.56 -13.70
CA ILE A 360 2.87 -11.34 -13.95
C ILE A 360 3.18 -12.44 -14.96
N LYS A 361 2.82 -13.69 -14.64
CA LYS A 361 3.02 -14.87 -15.52
C LYS A 361 1.76 -15.15 -16.32
N GLU A 362 1.90 -15.66 -17.54
CA GLU A 362 0.75 -16.11 -18.34
C GLU A 362 -0.07 -17.20 -17.62
N THR A 363 0.59 -18.07 -16.85
CA THR A 363 -0.08 -19.09 -16.05
C THR A 363 -1.02 -18.53 -14.98
N GLU A 364 -0.77 -17.31 -14.50
CA GLU A 364 -1.65 -16.62 -13.57
C GLU A 364 -2.91 -16.06 -14.25
N LEU A 365 -2.88 -15.86 -15.55
CA LEU A 365 -3.94 -15.24 -16.34
C LEU A 365 -4.87 -16.27 -16.99
N ALA A 366 -4.53 -17.56 -16.90
CA ALA A 366 -5.30 -18.66 -17.48
C ALA A 366 -6.48 -19.12 -16.60
N ILE A 367 -6.73 -18.46 -15.47
CA ILE A 367 -7.74 -18.85 -14.48
C ILE A 367 -9.03 -18.03 -14.66
#